data_335659c50cd5c0a220e988e30d3bd0de
#
_entry.id   335659c50cd5c0a220e988e30d3bd0de
#
_cell.length_a   1.000
_cell.length_b   1.000
_cell.length_c   1.000
_cell.angle_alpha   90.00
_cell.angle_beta   90.00
_cell.angle_gamma   90.00
#
_symmetry.space_group_name_H-M   'P 1'
#
loop_
_entity.id
_entity.type
_entity.pdbx_description
1 polymer ?
#
loop_
_entity_poly.entity_id
_entity_poly.type
_entity_poly.pdbx_seq_one_letter_code
_entity_poly.pdbx_strand_id
1 'polypeptide(L)'
;MKSNSQIKGVSRGFTLIELIVGIVVLSLSFSLLITLILPLSEKSAEQLHQVRASELGQSMMNEILARAFDENSDMAGGLVRCSEGTTDCTSPDENDFPHLGPDDSETRQTFNDVDDYHGYDSDNTDDENALNEKFSSLYPGFRVQVSVCYSEFDGVCNTTSVELAKLIIITVTTPQDFDFVFSFYKANF
;
A
#
# COMPACT_ATOMS: atom_id res chain seq x y z
N MET A 1 -42.78 -22.22 74.82
CA MET A 1 -42.43 -20.81 74.49
C MET A 1 -41.05 -20.80 73.90
N LYS A 2 -40.86 -20.62 72.57
CA LYS A 2 -39.58 -20.47 71.89
C LYS A 2 -39.28 -18.97 71.74
N SER A 3 -38.24 -18.49 72.42
CA SER A 3 -37.75 -17.12 72.27
C SER A 3 -36.94 -17.00 70.96
N ASN A 4 -37.45 -16.19 70.02
CA ASN A 4 -36.71 -15.83 68.76
C ASN A 4 -35.76 -14.68 69.11
N SER A 5 -34.46 -14.99 69.21
CA SER A 5 -33.40 -14.00 69.30
C SER A 5 -33.13 -13.43 67.90
N GLN A 6 -33.60 -12.22 67.62
CA GLN A 6 -33.27 -11.44 66.43
C GLN A 6 -31.85 -10.88 66.58
N ILE A 7 -30.92 -11.37 65.78
CA ILE A 7 -29.58 -10.80 65.66
C ILE A 7 -29.69 -9.51 64.86
N LYS A 8 -29.62 -8.35 65.53
CA LYS A 8 -29.50 -7.05 64.89
C LYS A 8 -28.10 -6.95 64.23
N GLY A 9 -28.06 -7.10 62.92
CA GLY A 9 -26.87 -6.78 62.12
C GLY A 9 -26.53 -5.31 62.26
N VAL A 10 -25.34 -5.01 62.78
CA VAL A 10 -24.79 -3.66 62.81
C VAL A 10 -24.39 -3.27 61.42
N SER A 11 -25.17 -2.47 60.74
CA SER A 11 -24.78 -1.85 59.46
C SER A 11 -23.67 -0.81 59.74
N ARG A 12 -22.44 -1.14 59.39
CA ARG A 12 -21.34 -0.19 59.38
C ARG A 12 -21.47 0.69 58.15
N GLY A 13 -21.67 1.98 58.33
CA GLY A 13 -21.65 2.97 57.27
C GLY A 13 -20.22 3.30 56.89
N PHE A 14 -20.01 3.62 55.58
CA PHE A 14 -18.71 4.09 55.09
C PHE A 14 -18.31 5.41 55.73
N THR A 15 -17.05 5.54 56.09
CA THR A 15 -16.48 6.78 56.60
C THR A 15 -16.16 7.73 55.45
N LEU A 16 -16.23 9.05 55.71
CA LEU A 16 -15.91 10.06 54.71
C LEU A 16 -14.49 9.91 54.15
N ILE A 17 -13.54 9.54 55.00
CA ILE A 17 -12.14 9.29 54.60
C ILE A 17 -12.00 8.07 53.67
N GLU A 18 -12.76 7.02 53.91
CA GLU A 18 -12.76 5.81 53.07
C GLU A 18 -13.30 6.09 51.67
N LEU A 19 -14.34 6.95 51.56
CA LEU A 19 -14.88 7.37 50.28
C LEU A 19 -13.86 8.22 49.50
N ILE A 20 -13.15 9.16 50.16
CA ILE A 20 -12.15 10.00 49.50
C ILE A 20 -10.98 9.12 49.00
N VAL A 21 -10.47 8.24 49.84
CA VAL A 21 -9.40 7.32 49.47
C VAL A 21 -9.83 6.40 48.33
N GLY A 22 -11.08 5.90 48.33
CA GLY A 22 -11.63 5.08 47.28
C GLY A 22 -11.66 5.80 45.92
N ILE A 23 -12.12 7.07 45.91
CA ILE A 23 -12.14 7.86 44.65
C ILE A 23 -10.74 8.15 44.13
N VAL A 24 -9.78 8.46 45.01
CA VAL A 24 -8.38 8.71 44.63
C VAL A 24 -7.75 7.45 44.01
N VAL A 25 -7.93 6.29 44.61
CA VAL A 25 -7.40 5.02 44.11
C VAL A 25 -8.06 4.66 42.78
N LEU A 26 -9.37 4.83 42.64
CA LEU A 26 -10.10 4.62 41.40
C LEU A 26 -9.57 5.55 40.28
N SER A 27 -9.39 6.83 40.57
CA SER A 27 -8.90 7.81 39.60
C SER A 27 -7.49 7.47 39.11
N LEU A 28 -6.60 7.07 39.99
CA LEU A 28 -5.25 6.60 39.64
C LEU A 28 -5.30 5.33 38.77
N SER A 29 -6.16 4.38 39.14
CA SER A 29 -6.34 3.13 38.38
C SER A 29 -6.86 3.39 36.96
N PHE A 30 -7.85 4.27 36.79
CA PHE A 30 -8.37 4.66 35.48
C PHE A 30 -7.31 5.38 34.64
N SER A 31 -6.52 6.27 35.25
CA SER A 31 -5.44 6.96 34.55
C SER A 31 -4.42 5.97 33.97
N LEU A 32 -4.02 4.95 34.72
CA LEU A 32 -3.11 3.92 34.26
C LEU A 32 -3.72 3.06 33.13
N LEU A 33 -5.01 2.69 33.25
CA LEU A 33 -5.70 1.91 32.23
C LEU A 33 -5.80 2.66 30.90
N ILE A 34 -6.17 3.94 30.92
CA ILE A 34 -6.28 4.77 29.71
C ILE A 34 -4.92 4.88 29.03
N THR A 35 -3.83 5.10 29.79
CA THR A 35 -2.48 5.22 29.25
C THR A 35 -1.99 3.94 28.55
N LEU A 36 -2.50 2.77 28.95
CA LEU A 36 -2.14 1.48 28.33
C LEU A 36 -3.02 1.13 27.12
N ILE A 37 -4.30 1.54 27.13
CA ILE A 37 -5.26 1.14 26.08
C ILE A 37 -5.12 2.00 24.82
N LEU A 38 -4.88 3.32 24.95
CA LEU A 38 -4.79 4.23 23.82
C LEU A 38 -3.73 3.81 22.77
N PRO A 39 -2.48 3.47 23.15
CA PRO A 39 -1.46 3.08 22.18
C PRO A 39 -1.76 1.73 21.50
N LEU A 40 -2.57 0.87 22.10
CA LEU A 40 -2.97 -0.40 21.48
C LEU A 40 -3.96 -0.21 20.33
N SER A 41 -4.85 0.77 20.43
CA SER A 41 -5.82 1.07 19.36
C SER A 41 -5.15 1.70 18.14
N GLU A 42 -4.15 2.57 18.35
CA GLU A 42 -3.37 3.17 17.27
C GLU A 42 -2.56 2.11 16.53
N LYS A 43 -1.86 1.22 17.24
CA LYS A 43 -1.12 0.11 16.62
C LYS A 43 -2.00 -0.85 15.83
N SER A 44 -3.22 -1.08 16.28
CA SER A 44 -4.17 -1.95 15.58
C SER A 44 -4.60 -1.36 14.24
N ALA A 45 -4.82 -0.05 14.17
CA ALA A 45 -5.13 0.65 12.93
C ALA A 45 -3.93 0.64 11.96
N GLU A 46 -2.72 0.86 12.47
CA GLU A 46 -1.48 0.82 11.69
C GLU A 46 -1.28 -0.56 11.04
N GLN A 47 -1.48 -1.65 11.78
CA GLN A 47 -1.39 -3.00 11.23
C GLN A 47 -2.37 -3.24 10.07
N LEU A 48 -3.58 -2.72 10.16
CA LEU A 48 -4.56 -2.82 9.07
C LEU A 48 -4.10 -2.06 7.82
N HIS A 49 -3.50 -0.89 7.98
CA HIS A 49 -2.96 -0.12 6.85
C HIS A 49 -1.78 -0.85 6.20
N GLN A 50 -0.91 -1.50 6.98
CA GLN A 50 0.19 -2.32 6.45
C GLN A 50 -0.32 -3.48 5.59
N VAL A 51 -1.33 -4.21 6.06
CA VAL A 51 -1.94 -5.30 5.28
C VAL A 51 -2.53 -4.77 3.97
N ARG A 52 -3.30 -3.67 4.02
CA ARG A 52 -3.88 -3.06 2.82
C ARG A 52 -2.82 -2.55 1.84
N ALA A 53 -1.74 -1.93 2.34
CA ALA A 53 -0.63 -1.51 1.50
C ALA A 53 0.03 -2.70 0.78
N SER A 54 0.20 -3.82 1.49
CA SER A 54 0.74 -5.05 0.92
C SER A 54 -0.19 -5.66 -0.14
N GLU A 55 -1.48 -5.66 0.09
CA GLU A 55 -2.49 -6.13 -0.88
C GLU A 55 -2.49 -5.25 -2.14
N LEU A 56 -2.44 -3.92 -1.97
CA LEU A 56 -2.37 -2.98 -3.08
C LEU A 56 -1.10 -3.16 -3.91
N GLY A 57 0.06 -3.22 -3.25
CA GLY A 57 1.35 -3.42 -3.93
C GLY A 57 1.38 -4.74 -4.69
N GLN A 58 0.86 -5.82 -4.09
CA GLN A 58 0.79 -7.13 -4.73
C GLN A 58 -0.21 -7.17 -5.89
N SER A 59 -1.34 -6.48 -5.77
CA SER A 59 -2.32 -6.35 -6.85
C SER A 59 -1.72 -5.61 -8.05
N MET A 60 -1.06 -4.48 -7.81
CA MET A 60 -0.39 -3.71 -8.85
C MET A 60 0.74 -4.51 -9.50
N MET A 61 1.56 -5.21 -8.70
CA MET A 61 2.61 -6.08 -9.23
C MET A 61 2.06 -7.15 -10.16
N ASN A 62 0.98 -7.83 -9.78
CA ASN A 62 0.35 -8.85 -10.61
C ASN A 62 -0.24 -8.28 -11.89
N GLU A 63 -0.82 -7.09 -11.84
CA GLU A 63 -1.34 -6.37 -12.99
C GLU A 63 -0.22 -6.06 -13.99
N ILE A 64 0.88 -5.47 -13.53
CA ILE A 64 2.03 -5.11 -14.38
C ILE A 64 2.72 -6.37 -14.94
N LEU A 65 2.92 -7.41 -14.14
CA LEU A 65 3.52 -8.65 -14.60
C LEU A 65 2.71 -9.37 -15.69
N ALA A 66 1.40 -9.13 -15.75
CA ALA A 66 0.55 -9.70 -16.78
C ALA A 66 0.62 -8.96 -18.13
N ARG A 67 1.30 -7.80 -18.20
CA ARG A 67 1.45 -7.01 -19.42
C ARG A 67 2.64 -7.50 -20.26
N ALA A 68 2.69 -7.05 -21.53
CA ALA A 68 3.85 -7.25 -22.39
C ALA A 68 5.11 -6.61 -21.76
N PHE A 69 6.28 -6.99 -22.22
CA PHE A 69 7.54 -6.37 -21.78
C PHE A 69 7.66 -4.93 -22.30
N ASP A 70 7.20 -4.71 -23.51
CA ASP A 70 7.36 -3.50 -24.29
C ASP A 70 6.30 -3.51 -25.39
N GLU A 71 5.85 -2.36 -25.90
CA GLU A 71 4.90 -2.25 -27.02
C GLU A 71 5.31 -3.10 -28.23
N ASN A 72 6.61 -3.19 -28.46
CA ASN A 72 7.21 -3.95 -29.56
C ASN A 72 7.51 -5.42 -29.22
N SER A 73 6.96 -5.93 -28.11
CA SER A 73 7.14 -7.32 -27.67
C SER A 73 5.81 -8.07 -27.61
N ASP A 74 5.83 -9.36 -27.95
CA ASP A 74 4.63 -10.21 -27.83
C ASP A 74 4.29 -10.45 -26.36
N MET A 75 3.02 -10.21 -26.01
CA MET A 75 2.48 -10.42 -24.66
C MET A 75 2.59 -11.88 -24.18
N ALA A 76 2.59 -12.84 -25.08
CA ALA A 76 2.56 -14.27 -24.76
C ALA A 76 3.97 -14.90 -24.65
N GLY A 77 5.04 -14.10 -24.67
CA GLY A 77 6.41 -14.63 -24.73
C GLY A 77 6.69 -15.39 -26.03
N GLY A 78 6.14 -14.88 -27.13
CA GLY A 78 6.28 -15.44 -28.46
C GLY A 78 7.64 -15.15 -29.10
N LEU A 79 7.69 -15.26 -30.41
CA LEU A 79 8.93 -15.11 -31.19
C LEU A 79 9.31 -13.65 -31.44
N VAL A 80 8.40 -12.72 -31.21
CA VAL A 80 8.65 -11.29 -31.43
C VAL A 80 9.06 -10.64 -30.13
N ARG A 81 10.32 -10.28 -30.03
CA ARG A 81 10.89 -9.53 -28.91
C ARG A 81 11.52 -8.27 -29.45
N CYS A 82 11.30 -7.17 -28.77
CA CYS A 82 12.05 -5.97 -29.10
C CYS A 82 13.56 -6.19 -28.92
N SER A 83 14.39 -5.49 -29.63
CA SER A 83 15.87 -5.66 -29.75
C SER A 83 16.32 -7.00 -30.32
N GLU A 84 15.41 -7.88 -30.75
CA GLU A 84 15.72 -9.07 -31.53
C GLU A 84 15.25 -8.88 -32.97
N GLY A 85 16.16 -8.58 -33.88
CA GLY A 85 15.83 -8.39 -35.30
C GLY A 85 15.82 -6.93 -35.74
N THR A 86 14.67 -6.45 -36.24
CA THR A 86 14.55 -5.10 -36.82
C THR A 86 13.73 -4.13 -35.97
N THR A 87 13.22 -4.58 -34.83
CA THR A 87 12.33 -3.78 -33.98
C THR A 87 13.07 -3.44 -32.69
N ASP A 88 13.28 -2.17 -32.45
CA ASP A 88 13.92 -1.69 -31.23
C ASP A 88 12.92 -1.66 -30.08
N CYS A 89 13.40 -1.81 -28.85
CA CYS A 89 12.59 -1.54 -27.66
C CYS A 89 12.43 -0.04 -27.43
N THR A 90 11.43 0.32 -26.65
CA THR A 90 11.19 1.69 -26.17
C THR A 90 12.45 2.27 -25.52
N SER A 91 12.77 3.53 -25.84
CA SER A 91 13.98 4.19 -25.34
C SER A 91 13.91 4.47 -23.84
N PRO A 92 14.99 4.30 -23.09
CA PRO A 92 15.07 4.75 -21.70
C PRO A 92 15.30 6.28 -21.59
N ASP A 93 15.62 6.98 -22.67
CA ASP A 93 15.84 8.43 -22.68
C ASP A 93 14.53 9.18 -22.89
N GLU A 94 14.12 10.01 -21.93
CA GLU A 94 12.91 10.83 -22.00
C GLU A 94 12.90 11.83 -23.17
N ASN A 95 14.05 12.10 -23.78
CA ASN A 95 14.16 12.99 -24.95
C ASN A 95 14.07 12.25 -26.28
N ASP A 96 14.03 10.92 -26.23
CA ASP A 96 13.92 10.07 -27.41
C ASP A 96 12.51 9.45 -27.45
N PHE A 97 11.84 9.51 -28.60
CA PHE A 97 10.49 8.99 -28.73
C PHE A 97 10.47 7.75 -29.63
N PRO A 98 9.77 6.65 -29.23
CA PRO A 98 9.00 6.45 -28.01
C PRO A 98 9.89 6.29 -26.75
N HIS A 99 9.49 6.85 -25.63
CA HIS A 99 10.17 6.75 -24.33
C HIS A 99 9.28 6.02 -23.32
N LEU A 100 9.88 5.60 -22.19
CA LEU A 100 9.14 4.94 -21.11
C LEU A 100 7.99 5.85 -20.62
N GLY A 101 6.79 5.32 -20.54
CA GLY A 101 5.57 6.00 -20.13
C GLY A 101 4.41 5.68 -21.08
N PRO A 102 3.20 6.07 -20.73
CA PRO A 102 2.02 5.82 -21.57
C PRO A 102 2.17 6.42 -22.97
N ASP A 103 1.80 5.65 -23.97
CA ASP A 103 1.74 6.12 -25.34
C ASP A 103 0.62 7.17 -25.54
N ASP A 104 0.65 7.86 -26.68
CA ASP A 104 -0.31 8.92 -27.00
C ASP A 104 -1.77 8.52 -26.76
N SER A 105 -2.41 9.16 -25.79
CA SER A 105 -3.82 8.99 -25.40
C SER A 105 -4.14 7.74 -24.57
N GLU A 106 -3.18 6.99 -24.10
CA GLU A 106 -3.41 5.88 -23.22
C GLU A 106 -3.81 6.31 -21.81
N THR A 107 -4.65 5.50 -21.23
CA THR A 107 -5.07 5.61 -19.83
C THR A 107 -4.80 4.27 -19.16
N ARG A 108 -4.76 4.22 -17.85
CA ARG A 108 -4.52 2.96 -17.12
C ARG A 108 -5.40 1.79 -17.60
N GLN A 109 -6.60 2.05 -18.07
CA GLN A 109 -7.51 1.01 -18.58
C GLN A 109 -7.03 0.39 -19.90
N THR A 110 -6.24 1.15 -20.65
CA THR A 110 -5.71 0.75 -21.97
C THR A 110 -4.25 0.36 -21.92
N PHE A 111 -3.55 0.55 -20.80
CA PHE A 111 -2.16 0.13 -20.62
C PHE A 111 -1.97 -1.32 -21.05
N ASN A 112 -1.07 -1.56 -21.99
CA ASN A 112 -0.89 -2.85 -22.63
C ASN A 112 0.50 -3.45 -22.36
N ASP A 113 1.47 -2.63 -21.98
CA ASP A 113 2.82 -3.06 -21.64
C ASP A 113 3.32 -2.52 -20.30
N VAL A 114 4.56 -2.84 -19.95
CA VAL A 114 5.15 -2.47 -18.66
C VAL A 114 5.55 -0.99 -18.63
N ASP A 115 5.87 -0.41 -19.79
CA ASP A 115 6.33 0.97 -19.90
C ASP A 115 5.28 1.97 -19.51
N ASP A 116 4.03 1.70 -19.86
CA ASP A 116 2.86 2.54 -19.60
C ASP A 116 2.72 2.90 -18.12
N TYR A 117 3.22 2.03 -17.25
CA TYR A 117 3.17 2.30 -15.81
C TYR A 117 4.27 3.24 -15.32
N HIS A 118 5.23 3.65 -16.18
CA HIS A 118 6.26 4.60 -15.75
C HIS A 118 5.65 5.97 -15.45
N GLY A 119 5.95 6.52 -14.26
CA GLY A 119 5.39 7.79 -13.80
C GLY A 119 3.93 7.73 -13.35
N TYR A 120 3.32 6.53 -13.30
CA TYR A 120 1.98 6.38 -12.75
C TYR A 120 1.92 6.89 -11.31
N ASP A 121 0.88 7.66 -11.01
CA ASP A 121 0.60 8.20 -9.68
C ASP A 121 -0.93 8.28 -9.47
N SER A 122 -1.44 7.50 -8.53
CA SER A 122 -2.87 7.41 -8.24
C SER A 122 -3.52 8.72 -7.80
N ASP A 123 -2.73 9.69 -7.32
CA ASP A 123 -3.26 11.01 -6.93
C ASP A 123 -3.43 11.95 -8.12
N ASN A 124 -2.68 11.72 -9.19
CA ASN A 124 -2.69 12.56 -10.40
C ASN A 124 -3.58 12.00 -11.52
N THR A 125 -4.03 10.76 -11.38
CA THR A 125 -4.84 10.08 -12.39
C THR A 125 -6.29 9.99 -11.93
N ASP A 126 -7.23 10.26 -12.84
CA ASP A 126 -8.66 10.01 -12.64
C ASP A 126 -8.98 8.51 -12.85
N ASP A 127 -8.20 7.65 -12.18
CA ASP A 127 -8.34 6.21 -12.29
C ASP A 127 -9.68 5.72 -11.78
N GLU A 128 -10.44 5.16 -12.66
CA GLU A 128 -11.68 4.46 -12.35
C GLU A 128 -11.49 2.96 -12.63
N ASN A 129 -12.02 2.13 -11.73
CA ASN A 129 -12.09 0.70 -11.98
C ASN A 129 -13.20 0.36 -13.02
N ALA A 130 -13.36 -0.91 -13.35
CA ALA A 130 -14.40 -1.38 -14.28
C ALA A 130 -15.85 -1.06 -13.82
N LEU A 131 -16.03 -0.59 -12.58
CA LEU A 131 -17.32 -0.16 -12.01
C LEU A 131 -17.45 1.36 -11.95
N ASN A 132 -16.52 2.11 -12.56
CA ASN A 132 -16.41 3.58 -12.50
C ASN A 132 -16.22 4.12 -11.07
N GLU A 133 -15.55 3.37 -10.21
CA GLU A 133 -15.18 3.82 -8.87
C GLU A 133 -13.74 4.31 -8.88
N LYS A 134 -13.52 5.52 -8.35
CA LYS A 134 -12.18 6.12 -8.27
C LYS A 134 -11.32 5.41 -7.21
N PHE A 135 -10.03 5.26 -7.49
CA PHE A 135 -9.05 4.71 -6.56
C PHE A 135 -9.12 5.41 -5.19
N SER A 136 -9.17 6.73 -5.17
CA SER A 136 -9.26 7.54 -3.95
C SER A 136 -10.52 7.28 -3.10
N SER A 137 -11.61 6.80 -3.70
CA SER A 137 -12.84 6.44 -2.97
C SER A 137 -12.76 5.04 -2.35
N LEU A 138 -12.04 4.11 -2.99
CA LEU A 138 -11.86 2.74 -2.52
C LEU A 138 -10.77 2.65 -1.44
N TYR A 139 -9.70 3.44 -1.60
CA TYR A 139 -8.53 3.45 -0.73
C TYR A 139 -8.21 4.86 -0.24
N PRO A 140 -9.09 5.46 0.60
CA PRO A 140 -8.92 6.83 1.04
C PRO A 140 -7.62 7.03 1.82
N GLY A 141 -6.81 7.98 1.36
CA GLY A 141 -5.52 8.34 1.94
C GLY A 141 -4.36 7.42 1.58
N PHE A 142 -4.56 6.39 0.73
CA PHE A 142 -3.47 5.64 0.12
C PHE A 142 -3.08 6.29 -1.20
N ARG A 143 -1.79 6.23 -1.52
CA ARG A 143 -1.22 6.64 -2.79
C ARG A 143 -0.37 5.52 -3.35
N VAL A 144 -0.47 5.27 -4.64
CA VAL A 144 0.37 4.30 -5.35
C VAL A 144 1.14 5.01 -6.44
N GLN A 145 2.45 4.83 -6.43
CA GLN A 145 3.34 5.35 -7.46
C GLN A 145 4.13 4.20 -8.08
N VAL A 146 4.34 4.26 -9.38
CA VAL A 146 5.11 3.26 -10.11
C VAL A 146 6.21 3.93 -10.90
N SER A 147 7.39 3.34 -10.84
CA SER A 147 8.54 3.72 -11.66
C SER A 147 9.06 2.49 -12.38
N VAL A 148 9.33 2.63 -13.67
CA VAL A 148 9.89 1.58 -14.53
C VAL A 148 11.19 2.09 -15.11
N CYS A 149 12.22 1.24 -15.14
CA CYS A 149 13.48 1.56 -15.79
C CYS A 149 14.16 0.27 -16.26
N TYR A 150 15.02 0.38 -17.25
CA TYR A 150 15.87 -0.74 -17.64
C TYR A 150 16.91 -1.07 -16.57
N SER A 151 17.30 -2.34 -16.45
CA SER A 151 18.27 -2.80 -15.44
C SER A 151 18.90 -4.13 -15.82
N GLU A 152 20.16 -4.32 -15.41
CA GLU A 152 20.90 -5.59 -15.54
C GLU A 152 20.71 -6.54 -14.34
N PHE A 153 19.57 -6.50 -13.66
CA PHE A 153 19.25 -7.26 -12.43
C PHE A 153 20.11 -6.91 -11.20
N ASP A 154 20.73 -5.76 -11.20
CA ASP A 154 21.60 -5.27 -10.12
C ASP A 154 20.91 -4.28 -9.16
N GLY A 155 19.64 -3.97 -9.41
CA GLY A 155 18.87 -2.99 -8.65
C GLY A 155 19.11 -1.54 -9.07
N VAL A 156 19.89 -1.31 -10.14
CA VAL A 156 20.22 0.02 -10.64
C VAL A 156 19.45 0.31 -11.91
N CYS A 157 18.87 1.51 -11.99
CA CYS A 157 18.21 2.00 -13.19
C CYS A 157 19.23 2.44 -14.23
N ASN A 158 19.10 1.93 -15.45
CA ASN A 158 19.80 2.42 -16.62
C ASN A 158 18.89 3.35 -17.43
N THR A 159 19.31 4.59 -17.57
CA THR A 159 18.57 5.64 -18.29
C THR A 159 19.14 5.95 -19.68
N THR A 160 20.11 5.20 -20.13
CA THR A 160 20.85 5.47 -21.37
C THR A 160 20.87 4.30 -22.33
N SER A 161 20.62 3.08 -21.87
CA SER A 161 20.63 1.88 -22.70
C SER A 161 19.48 0.96 -22.37
N VAL A 162 18.99 0.28 -23.40
CA VAL A 162 18.04 -0.83 -23.29
C VAL A 162 18.78 -2.05 -22.74
N GLU A 163 18.17 -2.67 -21.72
CA GLU A 163 18.71 -3.87 -21.06
C GLU A 163 17.76 -5.05 -21.18
N LEU A 164 18.21 -6.24 -20.76
CA LEU A 164 17.42 -7.48 -20.84
C LEU A 164 16.23 -7.52 -19.89
N ALA A 165 16.19 -6.64 -18.93
CA ALA A 165 15.10 -6.57 -17.97
C ALA A 165 14.68 -5.13 -17.69
N LYS A 166 13.43 -4.95 -17.27
CA LYS A 166 12.91 -3.73 -16.68
C LYS A 166 12.77 -3.96 -15.18
N LEU A 167 13.31 -3.04 -14.38
CA LEU A 167 13.10 -2.95 -12.94
C LEU A 167 11.84 -2.12 -12.71
N ILE A 168 10.87 -2.69 -12.03
CA ILE A 168 9.64 -2.03 -11.66
C ILE A 168 9.67 -1.79 -10.15
N ILE A 169 9.43 -0.55 -9.75
CA ILE A 169 9.38 -0.13 -8.35
C ILE A 169 7.98 0.43 -8.09
N ILE A 170 7.25 -0.20 -7.17
CA ILE A 170 5.94 0.25 -6.71
C ILE A 170 6.10 0.79 -5.31
N THR A 171 5.71 2.03 -5.10
CA THR A 171 5.65 2.65 -3.77
C THR A 171 4.19 2.84 -3.38
N VAL A 172 3.79 2.23 -2.26
CA VAL A 172 2.46 2.41 -1.67
C VAL A 172 2.61 3.21 -0.39
N THR A 173 2.13 4.45 -0.41
CA THR A 173 2.10 5.33 0.76
C THR A 173 0.78 5.16 1.50
N THR A 174 0.84 4.95 2.81
CA THR A 174 -0.34 4.82 3.67
C THR A 174 -0.86 6.18 4.14
N PRO A 175 -2.09 6.26 4.72
CA PRO A 175 -2.63 7.49 5.30
C PRO A 175 -1.80 8.11 6.44
N GLN A 176 -0.81 7.39 6.97
CA GLN A 176 0.13 7.87 7.98
C GLN A 176 1.52 8.22 7.41
N ASP A 177 1.63 8.41 6.10
CA ASP A 177 2.88 8.73 5.39
C ASP A 177 3.98 7.66 5.55
N PHE A 178 3.60 6.37 5.67
CA PHE A 178 4.53 5.25 5.59
C PHE A 178 4.56 4.67 4.19
N ASP A 179 5.77 4.52 3.65
CA ASP A 179 6.01 3.95 2.34
C ASP A 179 6.32 2.46 2.41
N PHE A 180 5.62 1.68 1.61
CA PHE A 180 5.91 0.28 1.33
C PHE A 180 6.41 0.18 -0.10
N VAL A 181 7.65 -0.25 -0.25
CA VAL A 181 8.30 -0.35 -1.56
C VAL A 181 8.39 -1.81 -1.97
N PHE A 182 7.85 -2.10 -3.15
CA PHE A 182 7.94 -3.40 -3.82
C PHE A 182 8.78 -3.22 -5.08
N SER A 183 9.74 -4.11 -5.29
CA SER A 183 10.56 -4.10 -6.50
C SER A 183 10.62 -5.49 -7.10
N PHE A 184 10.55 -5.56 -8.41
CA PHE A 184 10.62 -6.81 -9.17
C PHE A 184 11.11 -6.54 -10.59
N TYR A 185 11.44 -7.61 -11.29
CA TYR A 185 11.92 -7.53 -12.66
C TYR A 185 10.95 -8.18 -13.62
N LYS A 186 10.78 -7.55 -14.77
CA LYS A 186 10.18 -8.16 -15.96
C LYS A 186 11.30 -8.33 -16.99
N ALA A 187 11.53 -9.55 -17.42
CA ALA A 187 12.54 -9.83 -18.42
C ALA A 187 11.90 -9.98 -19.81
N ASN A 188 12.68 -9.65 -20.85
CA ASN A 188 12.26 -9.72 -22.23
C ASN A 188 12.42 -11.16 -22.77
N PHE A 189 11.49 -12.06 -22.40
CA PHE A 189 11.47 -13.44 -22.93
C PHE A 189 10.06 -14.06 -22.89
#